data_bab1fe3c695f7a91ebb14d3d438c3505
#
_entry.id   bab1fe3c695f7a91ebb14d3d438c3505
#
_cell.length_a   1.000
_cell.length_b   1.000
_cell.length_c   1.000
_cell.angle_alpha   90.00
_cell.angle_beta   90.00
_cell.angle_gamma   90.00
#
_symmetry.space_group_name_H-M   'P 1'
#
loop_
_entity.id
_entity.type
_entity.pdbx_description
1 polymer ?
#
loop_
_entity_poly.entity_id
_entity_poly.type
_entity_poly.pdbx_seq_one_letter_code
_entity_poly.pdbx_strand_id
1 'polypeptide(L)'
;HKIFDGAFVMYSDMHLKECTSYFQSSTDSSLLYIDHCREGRIESEIGNHAYSYLQEHEMRVDDRRSHSGRFCFPLCHYHGVTLGFDLDIAVPALKDFFGGFSVDLYELQKKYCNDKKPFVIHNEPGIEHIFSELYFVPQQIKGDYYKVKALELLLYLDALQFSDSKEDRPYFYKGQVEKIKAIHDLITANLQEHYTMDELAERFQISLTGMKTCFKEIYGDSMYSYIRRYRMNVA
;
A
#
# COMPACT_ATOMS: atom_id res chain seq x y z
N HIS A 1 12.55 -9.92 -9.28
CA HIS A 1 13.83 -9.74 -9.96
C HIS A 1 14.86 -9.10 -9.01
N LYS A 2 16.09 -9.63 -8.99
CA LYS A 2 17.20 -9.00 -8.28
C LYS A 2 17.62 -7.71 -8.99
N ILE A 3 17.82 -6.64 -8.24
CA ILE A 3 18.35 -5.36 -8.76
C ILE A 3 19.87 -5.35 -8.57
N PHE A 4 20.32 -5.48 -7.33
CA PHE A 4 21.69 -5.69 -6.90
C PHE A 4 21.67 -6.49 -5.57
N ASP A 5 22.83 -6.76 -4.96
CA ASP A 5 22.87 -7.50 -3.71
C ASP A 5 22.11 -6.76 -2.61
N GLY A 6 21.17 -7.44 -1.95
CA GLY A 6 20.29 -6.87 -0.96
C GLY A 6 19.09 -6.09 -1.53
N ALA A 7 18.93 -5.95 -2.86
CA ALA A 7 17.81 -5.22 -3.45
C ALA A 7 17.07 -6.04 -4.52
N PHE A 8 15.75 -5.94 -4.51
CA PHE A 8 14.89 -6.62 -5.47
C PHE A 8 13.69 -5.76 -5.89
N VAL A 9 13.13 -6.08 -7.04
CA VAL A 9 11.82 -5.60 -7.50
C VAL A 9 10.87 -6.79 -7.69
N MET A 10 9.65 -6.64 -7.21
CA MET A 10 8.58 -7.62 -7.32
C MET A 10 7.35 -6.97 -7.95
N TYR A 11 6.76 -7.67 -8.91
CA TYR A 11 5.47 -7.31 -9.50
C TYR A 11 4.41 -8.19 -8.89
N SER A 12 3.34 -7.58 -8.42
CA SER A 12 2.17 -8.25 -7.88
C SER A 12 0.98 -8.03 -8.79
N ASP A 13 0.35 -9.12 -9.21
CA ASP A 13 -0.90 -9.14 -9.96
C ASP A 13 -1.82 -10.16 -9.29
N MET A 14 -2.72 -9.66 -8.45
CA MET A 14 -3.52 -10.46 -7.52
C MET A 14 -5.00 -10.35 -7.88
N HIS A 15 -5.62 -11.51 -8.16
CA HIS A 15 -7.05 -11.66 -8.44
C HIS A 15 -7.70 -12.59 -7.41
N LEU A 16 -7.63 -12.21 -6.12
CA LEU A 16 -8.11 -13.00 -5.00
C LEU A 16 -8.54 -12.09 -3.83
N LYS A 17 -9.26 -12.64 -2.86
CA LYS A 17 -9.73 -11.86 -1.71
C LYS A 17 -8.66 -11.62 -0.66
N GLU A 18 -7.79 -12.61 -0.43
CA GLU A 18 -6.74 -12.53 0.59
C GLU A 18 -5.58 -13.46 0.29
N CYS A 19 -4.41 -13.12 0.82
CA CYS A 19 -3.25 -14.00 0.83
C CYS A 19 -2.45 -13.82 2.12
N THR A 20 -1.59 -14.79 2.40
CA THR A 20 -0.61 -14.70 3.49
C THR A 20 0.78 -14.67 2.88
N SER A 21 1.58 -13.68 3.27
CA SER A 21 2.98 -13.61 2.89
C SER A 21 3.83 -14.46 3.83
N TYR A 22 4.71 -15.26 3.26
CA TYR A 22 5.74 -15.99 4.03
C TYR A 22 6.92 -15.08 4.40
N PHE A 23 7.00 -13.87 3.85
CA PHE A 23 7.98 -12.87 4.24
C PHE A 23 7.56 -12.23 5.58
N GLN A 24 7.75 -12.99 6.65
CA GLN A 24 7.72 -12.41 7.99
C GLN A 24 9.07 -11.76 8.21
N SER A 25 9.08 -10.44 8.40
CA SER A 25 10.29 -9.78 8.86
C SER A 25 10.65 -10.34 10.24
N SER A 26 11.88 -10.83 10.40
CA SER A 26 12.42 -11.00 11.74
C SER A 26 12.44 -9.63 12.41
N THR A 27 12.19 -9.57 13.71
CA THR A 27 12.22 -8.32 14.49
C THR A 27 13.57 -7.58 14.41
N ASP A 28 14.60 -8.24 13.89
CA ASP A 28 15.98 -7.77 13.82
C ASP A 28 16.42 -7.41 12.39
N SER A 29 15.55 -7.50 11.39
CA SER A 29 15.95 -7.23 10.01
C SER A 29 15.84 -5.76 9.66
N SER A 30 16.91 -5.20 9.14
CA SER A 30 16.97 -3.84 8.58
C SER A 30 16.37 -3.84 7.17
N LEU A 31 15.06 -4.07 7.07
CA LEU A 31 14.34 -4.13 5.80
C LEU A 31 13.66 -2.80 5.49
N LEU A 32 13.69 -2.40 4.24
CA LEU A 32 12.94 -1.26 3.72
C LEU A 32 12.16 -1.73 2.49
N TYR A 33 10.85 -1.51 2.51
CA TYR A 33 9.96 -1.81 1.40
C TYR A 33 9.31 -0.53 0.88
N ILE A 34 9.23 -0.45 -0.43
CA ILE A 34 8.56 0.65 -1.13
C ILE A 34 7.53 0.00 -2.06
N ASP A 35 6.27 0.08 -1.68
CA ASP A 35 5.15 -0.49 -2.43
C ASP A 35 4.44 0.63 -3.20
N HIS A 36 4.15 0.43 -4.48
CA HIS A 36 3.32 1.31 -5.29
C HIS A 36 2.12 0.54 -5.83
N CYS A 37 0.94 1.11 -5.67
CA CYS A 37 -0.31 0.55 -6.18
C CYS A 37 -0.67 1.22 -7.52
N ARG A 38 -0.69 0.43 -8.58
CA ARG A 38 -1.14 0.87 -9.91
C ARG A 38 -2.65 0.77 -10.07
N GLU A 39 -3.22 -0.36 -9.63
CA GLU A 39 -4.65 -0.64 -9.78
C GLU A 39 -5.15 -1.42 -8.58
N GLY A 40 -6.39 -1.18 -8.21
CA GLY A 40 -7.02 -1.90 -7.13
C GLY A 40 -6.67 -1.37 -5.74
N ARG A 41 -6.60 -2.28 -4.77
CA ARG A 41 -6.40 -1.90 -3.38
C ARG A 41 -5.89 -3.06 -2.55
N ILE A 42 -4.96 -2.77 -1.64
CA ILE A 42 -4.46 -3.72 -0.67
C ILE A 42 -4.71 -3.22 0.75
N GLU A 43 -5.24 -4.09 1.59
CA GLU A 43 -5.40 -3.92 3.03
C GLU A 43 -4.31 -4.70 3.74
N SER A 44 -3.65 -4.05 4.68
CA SER A 44 -2.64 -4.66 5.55
C SER A 44 -3.03 -4.47 7.01
N GLU A 45 -3.01 -5.54 7.78
CA GLU A 45 -3.19 -5.45 9.23
C GLU A 45 -1.86 -5.00 9.87
N ILE A 46 -1.93 -3.96 10.71
CA ILE A 46 -0.78 -3.32 11.33
C ILE A 46 -0.94 -3.35 12.84
N GLY A 47 0.07 -3.90 13.52
CA GLY A 47 0.10 -3.94 14.98
C GLY A 47 -1.15 -4.58 15.59
N ASN A 48 -1.55 -4.10 16.76
CA ASN A 48 -2.70 -4.63 17.47
C ASN A 48 -4.01 -3.98 16.98
N HIS A 49 -4.64 -4.59 15.96
CA HIS A 49 -6.02 -4.28 15.55
C HIS A 49 -6.23 -2.98 14.76
N ALA A 50 -5.25 -2.54 13.99
CA ALA A 50 -5.42 -1.46 13.01
C ALA A 50 -5.19 -1.97 11.59
N TYR A 51 -5.83 -1.31 10.61
CA TYR A 51 -5.67 -1.59 9.20
C TYR A 51 -5.18 -0.35 8.45
N SER A 52 -4.26 -0.57 7.52
CA SER A 52 -3.79 0.41 6.54
C SER A 52 -4.19 -0.05 5.15
N TYR A 53 -4.53 0.91 4.33
CA TYR A 53 -4.87 0.70 2.93
C TYR A 53 -3.84 1.38 2.04
N LEU A 54 -3.52 0.74 0.92
CA LEU A 54 -2.77 1.34 -0.17
C LEU A 54 -3.64 1.22 -1.42
N GLN A 55 -3.93 2.35 -2.04
CA GLN A 55 -4.83 2.45 -3.18
C GLN A 55 -4.09 2.93 -4.43
N GLU A 56 -4.81 2.96 -5.54
CA GLU A 56 -4.32 3.43 -6.82
C GLU A 56 -3.67 4.82 -6.71
N HIS A 57 -2.53 5.00 -7.38
CA HIS A 57 -1.70 6.21 -7.35
C HIS A 57 -1.08 6.55 -5.99
N GLU A 58 -0.89 5.55 -5.16
CA GLU A 58 -0.23 5.74 -3.88
C GLU A 58 1.00 4.87 -3.76
N MET A 59 1.97 5.41 -3.03
CA MET A 59 3.16 4.71 -2.63
C MET A 59 3.23 4.59 -1.11
N ARG A 60 3.66 3.44 -0.62
CA ARG A 60 3.90 3.18 0.80
C ARG A 60 5.36 2.86 1.03
N VAL A 61 5.95 3.49 2.03
CA VAL A 61 7.27 3.13 2.56
C VAL A 61 7.07 2.47 3.92
N ASP A 62 7.69 1.30 4.13
CA ASP A 62 7.44 0.48 5.30
C ASP A 62 8.60 -0.48 5.59
N ASP A 63 8.85 -0.78 6.86
CA ASP A 63 9.81 -1.80 7.30
C ASP A 63 9.15 -3.15 7.64
N ARG A 64 7.84 -3.22 7.53
CA ARG A 64 6.97 -4.37 7.81
C ARG A 64 7.09 -4.99 9.19
N ARG A 65 7.76 -4.35 10.14
CA ARG A 65 7.90 -4.86 11.51
C ARG A 65 6.57 -5.00 12.25
N SER A 66 5.57 -4.23 11.83
CA SER A 66 4.24 -4.22 12.44
C SER A 66 3.20 -5.05 11.68
N HIS A 67 3.58 -5.72 10.59
CA HIS A 67 2.65 -6.48 9.74
C HIS A 67 2.41 -7.90 10.27
N SER A 68 1.16 -8.35 10.23
CA SER A 68 0.78 -9.74 10.53
C SER A 68 1.16 -10.73 9.43
N GLY A 69 1.58 -10.23 8.26
CA GLY A 69 1.82 -11.03 7.06
C GLY A 69 0.54 -11.38 6.28
N ARG A 70 -0.64 -11.02 6.78
CA ARG A 70 -1.92 -11.20 6.08
C ARG A 70 -2.25 -9.95 5.28
N PHE A 71 -2.61 -10.15 4.01
CA PHE A 71 -3.05 -9.11 3.09
C PHE A 71 -4.44 -9.44 2.56
N CYS A 72 -5.32 -8.44 2.52
CA CYS A 72 -6.64 -8.57 1.93
C CYS A 72 -6.76 -7.60 0.74
N PHE A 73 -7.55 -8.03 -0.25
CA PHE A 73 -7.82 -7.25 -1.45
C PHE A 73 -9.31 -6.97 -1.52
N PRO A 74 -9.78 -5.82 -0.98
CA PRO A 74 -11.22 -5.53 -0.85
C PRO A 74 -11.99 -5.52 -2.17
N LEU A 75 -11.28 -5.23 -3.27
CA LEU A 75 -11.82 -5.25 -4.64
C LEU A 75 -11.54 -6.57 -5.38
N CYS A 76 -10.99 -7.58 -4.70
CA CYS A 76 -10.51 -8.84 -5.30
C CYS A 76 -9.51 -8.64 -6.43
N HIS A 77 -8.87 -7.48 -6.48
CA HIS A 77 -7.90 -7.08 -7.49
C HIS A 77 -6.85 -6.15 -6.88
N TYR A 78 -5.59 -6.40 -7.18
CA TYR A 78 -4.46 -5.54 -6.85
C TYR A 78 -3.33 -5.74 -7.86
N HIS A 79 -2.89 -4.64 -8.45
CA HIS A 79 -1.75 -4.63 -9.33
C HIS A 79 -0.73 -3.59 -8.83
N GLY A 80 0.48 -4.01 -8.53
CA GLY A 80 1.48 -3.13 -7.94
C GLY A 80 2.91 -3.59 -8.13
N VAL A 81 3.83 -2.72 -7.75
CA VAL A 81 5.27 -2.97 -7.74
C VAL A 81 5.81 -2.72 -6.34
N THR A 82 6.63 -3.64 -5.87
CA THR A 82 7.38 -3.52 -4.62
C THR A 82 8.87 -3.49 -4.91
N LEU A 83 9.58 -2.48 -4.40
CA LEU A 83 11.03 -2.51 -4.25
C LEU A 83 11.33 -2.87 -2.79
N GLY A 84 12.21 -3.84 -2.59
CA GLY A 84 12.64 -4.26 -1.26
C GLY A 84 14.15 -4.18 -1.13
N PHE A 85 14.60 -3.72 0.04
CA PHE A 85 16.01 -3.56 0.38
C PHE A 85 16.28 -4.24 1.72
N ASP A 86 17.24 -5.15 1.74
CA ASP A 86 17.91 -5.63 2.95
C ASP A 86 19.09 -4.69 3.19
N LEU A 87 18.96 -3.79 4.15
CA LEU A 87 19.89 -2.68 4.34
C LEU A 87 21.30 -3.16 4.70
N ASP A 88 21.41 -4.27 5.45
CA ASP A 88 22.69 -4.83 5.86
C ASP A 88 23.50 -5.34 4.67
N ILE A 89 22.82 -5.73 3.58
CA ILE A 89 23.42 -6.20 2.34
C ILE A 89 23.43 -5.08 1.29
N ALA A 90 22.35 -4.32 1.17
CA ALA A 90 22.20 -3.31 0.13
C ALA A 90 23.14 -2.11 0.29
N VAL A 91 23.38 -1.66 1.54
CA VAL A 91 24.25 -0.50 1.80
C VAL A 91 25.70 -0.75 1.38
N PRO A 92 26.35 -1.87 1.78
CA PRO A 92 27.66 -2.21 1.25
C PRO A 92 27.71 -2.32 -0.28
N ALA A 93 26.70 -3.02 -0.86
CA ALA A 93 26.63 -3.21 -2.31
C ALA A 93 26.51 -1.91 -3.08
N LEU A 94 25.72 -0.94 -2.61
CA LEU A 94 25.61 0.40 -3.19
C LEU A 94 26.94 1.17 -3.12
N LYS A 95 27.63 1.08 -2.00
CA LYS A 95 28.93 1.75 -1.82
C LYS A 95 29.98 1.18 -2.77
N ASP A 96 30.05 -0.12 -2.93
CA ASP A 96 31.00 -0.78 -3.82
C ASP A 96 30.70 -0.48 -5.30
N PHE A 97 29.41 -0.43 -5.67
CA PHE A 97 29.00 -0.24 -7.06
C PHE A 97 29.08 1.21 -7.53
N PHE A 98 28.76 2.19 -6.66
CA PHE A 98 28.67 3.61 -7.02
C PHE A 98 29.75 4.50 -6.40
N GLY A 99 30.60 3.96 -5.51
CA GLY A 99 31.76 4.68 -4.95
C GLY A 99 31.45 5.98 -4.18
N GLY A 100 30.16 6.35 -4.06
CA GLY A 100 29.74 7.62 -3.47
C GLY A 100 28.27 7.96 -3.69
N PHE A 101 27.36 6.97 -3.64
CA PHE A 101 25.93 7.27 -3.65
C PHE A 101 25.57 8.08 -2.40
N SER A 102 24.90 9.24 -2.60
CA SER A 102 24.69 10.24 -1.55
C SER A 102 23.58 9.87 -0.55
N VAL A 103 22.69 8.91 -0.90
CA VAL A 103 21.56 8.54 -0.04
C VAL A 103 22.00 7.49 0.97
N ASP A 104 21.79 7.80 2.25
CA ASP A 104 21.91 6.84 3.35
C ASP A 104 20.58 6.11 3.55
N LEU A 105 20.55 4.81 3.25
CA LEU A 105 19.33 4.01 3.35
C LEU A 105 18.83 3.83 4.79
N TYR A 106 19.70 3.86 5.78
CA TYR A 106 19.30 3.80 7.19
C TYR A 106 18.62 5.11 7.62
N GLU A 107 19.15 6.26 7.20
CA GLU A 107 18.49 7.54 7.45
C GLU A 107 17.18 7.66 6.66
N LEU A 108 17.11 7.10 5.45
CA LEU A 108 15.88 7.02 4.67
C LEU A 108 14.83 6.15 5.39
N GLN A 109 15.20 4.96 5.88
CA GLN A 109 14.33 4.13 6.68
C GLN A 109 13.81 4.88 7.92
N LYS A 110 14.69 5.55 8.64
CA LYS A 110 14.33 6.32 9.83
C LYS A 110 13.39 7.47 9.50
N LYS A 111 13.60 8.16 8.36
CA LYS A 111 12.75 9.25 7.88
C LYS A 111 11.30 8.80 7.69
N TYR A 112 11.10 7.60 7.12
CA TYR A 112 9.77 7.11 6.74
C TYR A 112 9.15 6.11 7.73
N CYS A 113 9.96 5.36 8.47
CA CYS A 113 9.51 4.24 9.32
C CYS A 113 9.67 4.52 10.83
N ASN A 114 9.82 5.78 11.24
CA ASN A 114 10.12 6.16 12.63
C ASN A 114 9.02 5.73 13.62
N ASP A 115 7.76 5.77 13.22
CA ASP A 115 6.60 5.50 14.08
C ASP A 115 6.18 4.02 14.08
N LYS A 116 6.95 3.13 13.46
CA LYS A 116 6.58 1.71 13.22
C LYS A 116 5.24 1.55 12.48
N LYS A 117 4.85 2.57 11.75
CA LYS A 117 3.67 2.60 10.91
C LYS A 117 4.09 2.84 9.47
N PRO A 118 3.37 2.27 8.49
CA PRO A 118 3.61 2.55 7.09
C PRO A 118 3.42 4.03 6.79
N PHE A 119 4.33 4.60 6.03
CA PHE A 119 4.19 5.97 5.55
C PHE A 119 3.63 5.94 4.12
N VAL A 120 2.49 6.60 3.91
CA VAL A 120 1.83 6.62 2.60
C VAL A 120 1.95 8.00 1.97
N ILE A 121 2.39 8.02 0.71
CA ILE A 121 2.52 9.21 -0.13
C ILE A 121 1.44 9.15 -1.19
N HIS A 122 0.68 10.26 -1.32
CA HIS A 122 -0.45 10.37 -2.22
C HIS A 122 -0.12 11.25 -3.41
N ASN A 123 -0.53 10.81 -4.62
CA ASN A 123 -0.59 11.66 -5.82
C ASN A 123 0.68 12.49 -6.07
N GLU A 124 1.86 11.93 -5.80
CA GLU A 124 3.13 12.59 -6.06
C GLU A 124 3.57 12.34 -7.52
N PRO A 125 3.52 13.35 -8.40
CA PRO A 125 3.74 13.15 -9.83
C PRO A 125 5.10 12.55 -10.20
N GLY A 126 6.15 12.88 -9.44
CA GLY A 126 7.49 12.33 -9.68
C GLY A 126 7.56 10.84 -9.35
N ILE A 127 6.88 10.40 -8.30
CA ILE A 127 6.76 8.99 -7.92
C ILE A 127 5.96 8.24 -8.98
N GLU A 128 4.81 8.77 -9.40
CA GLU A 128 3.98 8.18 -10.47
C GLU A 128 4.77 8.01 -11.77
N HIS A 129 5.57 9.00 -12.14
CA HIS A 129 6.43 8.92 -13.32
C HIS A 129 7.43 7.77 -13.21
N ILE A 130 8.17 7.69 -12.09
CA ILE A 130 9.17 6.62 -11.86
C ILE A 130 8.52 5.24 -11.96
N PHE A 131 7.39 5.02 -11.28
CA PHE A 131 6.72 3.73 -11.28
C PHE A 131 6.06 3.40 -12.61
N SER A 132 5.49 4.39 -13.33
CA SER A 132 4.90 4.15 -14.65
C SER A 132 5.90 3.53 -15.62
N GLU A 133 7.15 3.95 -15.57
CA GLU A 133 8.21 3.40 -16.41
C GLU A 133 8.65 1.99 -15.98
N LEU A 134 8.54 1.63 -14.71
CA LEU A 134 8.86 0.29 -14.23
C LEU A 134 7.90 -0.78 -14.79
N TYR A 135 6.66 -0.43 -15.12
CA TYR A 135 5.69 -1.39 -15.65
C TYR A 135 5.97 -1.82 -17.11
N PHE A 136 6.68 -1.03 -17.89
CA PHE A 136 6.86 -1.23 -19.34
C PHE A 136 8.33 -1.37 -19.76
N VAL A 137 9.14 -2.01 -18.93
CA VAL A 137 10.58 -2.16 -19.19
C VAL A 137 10.85 -3.21 -20.29
N PRO A 138 11.51 -2.84 -21.39
CA PRO A 138 11.94 -3.80 -22.40
C PRO A 138 12.89 -4.87 -21.81
N GLN A 139 12.68 -6.12 -22.19
CA GLN A 139 13.41 -7.25 -21.62
C GLN A 139 14.94 -7.12 -21.75
N GLN A 140 15.40 -6.52 -22.86
CA GLN A 140 16.82 -6.40 -23.19
C GLN A 140 17.61 -5.51 -22.23
N ILE A 141 16.95 -4.52 -21.62
CA ILE A 141 17.59 -3.54 -20.71
C ILE A 141 17.14 -3.71 -19.26
N LYS A 142 16.27 -4.67 -18.99
CA LYS A 142 15.51 -4.80 -17.75
C LYS A 142 16.40 -4.77 -16.49
N GLY A 143 17.51 -5.52 -16.50
CA GLY A 143 18.40 -5.62 -15.35
C GLY A 143 19.06 -4.30 -14.97
N ASP A 144 19.56 -3.56 -15.94
CA ASP A 144 20.23 -2.27 -15.68
C ASP A 144 19.22 -1.14 -15.49
N TYR A 145 18.10 -1.21 -16.18
CA TYR A 145 17.02 -0.23 -16.01
C TYR A 145 16.45 -0.23 -14.59
N TYR A 146 16.27 -1.40 -13.99
CA TYR A 146 15.83 -1.49 -12.59
C TYR A 146 16.82 -0.88 -11.62
N LYS A 147 18.12 -0.99 -11.86
CA LYS A 147 19.14 -0.32 -11.05
C LYS A 147 18.98 1.20 -11.11
N VAL A 148 18.86 1.74 -12.33
CA VAL A 148 18.68 3.18 -12.55
C VAL A 148 17.41 3.69 -11.86
N LYS A 149 16.29 3.00 -12.03
CA LYS A 149 15.02 3.42 -11.44
C LYS A 149 14.98 3.29 -9.92
N ALA A 150 15.62 2.26 -9.36
CA ALA A 150 15.76 2.15 -7.91
C ALA A 150 16.57 3.30 -7.33
N LEU A 151 17.68 3.69 -7.98
CA LEU A 151 18.49 4.82 -7.54
C LEU A 151 17.75 6.15 -7.68
N GLU A 152 17.07 6.36 -8.80
CA GLU A 152 16.24 7.55 -9.03
C GLU A 152 15.17 7.69 -7.93
N LEU A 153 14.47 6.61 -7.60
CA LEU A 153 13.48 6.59 -6.54
C LEU A 153 14.09 6.90 -5.18
N LEU A 154 15.24 6.32 -4.85
CA LEU A 154 15.92 6.57 -3.58
C LEU A 154 16.37 8.04 -3.47
N LEU A 155 16.93 8.62 -4.53
CA LEU A 155 17.28 10.04 -4.59
C LEU A 155 16.06 10.95 -4.43
N TYR A 156 14.97 10.59 -5.11
CA TYR A 156 13.72 11.34 -5.04
C TYR A 156 13.15 11.33 -3.62
N LEU A 157 13.10 10.18 -2.97
CA LEU A 157 12.62 10.02 -1.61
C LEU A 157 13.51 10.75 -0.59
N ASP A 158 14.81 10.74 -0.79
CA ASP A 158 15.74 11.48 0.07
C ASP A 158 15.49 12.99 0.00
N ALA A 159 15.33 13.52 -1.21
CA ALA A 159 15.08 14.94 -1.47
C ALA A 159 13.67 15.40 -1.07
N LEU A 160 12.68 14.51 -0.99
CA LEU A 160 11.29 14.86 -0.72
C LEU A 160 11.15 15.44 0.69
N GLN A 161 10.60 16.65 0.77
CA GLN A 161 10.31 17.31 2.04
C GLN A 161 8.81 17.30 2.29
N PHE A 162 8.41 16.89 3.48
CA PHE A 162 7.01 16.96 3.92
C PHE A 162 6.83 18.24 4.72
N SER A 163 5.80 19.03 4.38
CA SER A 163 5.30 20.06 5.31
C SER A 163 4.79 19.35 6.57
N ASP A 164 4.94 19.99 7.74
CA ASP A 164 4.55 19.45 9.05
C ASP A 164 3.06 19.04 9.18
N SER A 165 2.24 19.35 8.19
CA SER A 165 0.92 18.75 8.03
C SER A 165 1.09 17.33 7.48
N LYS A 166 1.53 16.40 8.34
CA LYS A 166 1.30 14.98 8.09
C LYS A 166 -0.20 14.84 7.89
N GLU A 167 -0.64 14.60 6.66
CA GLU A 167 -1.96 14.02 6.47
C GLU A 167 -1.88 12.62 7.10
N ASP A 168 -2.15 12.59 8.40
CA ASP A 168 -2.34 11.35 9.12
C ASP A 168 -3.49 10.62 8.44
N ARG A 169 -3.16 9.64 7.59
CA ARG A 169 -4.20 8.74 7.11
C ARG A 169 -4.90 8.14 8.31
N PRO A 170 -6.23 8.15 8.32
CA PRO A 170 -6.95 7.51 9.39
C PRO A 170 -6.65 6.01 9.35
N TYR A 171 -5.99 5.51 10.40
CA TYR A 171 -5.96 4.08 10.66
C TYR A 171 -7.33 3.67 11.16
N PHE A 172 -7.88 2.62 10.58
CA PHE A 172 -9.18 2.13 11.00
C PHE A 172 -9.01 0.97 11.96
N TYR A 173 -9.65 1.07 13.10
CA TYR A 173 -9.66 -0.02 14.06
C TYR A 173 -10.45 -1.22 13.56
N LYS A 174 -10.01 -2.41 13.91
CA LYS A 174 -10.59 -3.69 13.48
C LYS A 174 -12.11 -3.74 13.60
N GLY A 175 -12.66 -3.34 14.75
CA GLY A 175 -14.12 -3.33 14.96
C GLY A 175 -14.88 -2.42 13.98
N GLN A 176 -14.27 -1.31 13.56
CA GLN A 176 -14.90 -0.43 12.55
C GLN A 176 -14.84 -1.08 11.16
N VAL A 177 -13.70 -1.64 10.78
CA VAL A 177 -13.51 -2.32 9.49
C VAL A 177 -14.45 -3.53 9.37
N GLU A 178 -14.58 -4.34 10.43
CA GLU A 178 -15.49 -5.49 10.45
C GLU A 178 -16.96 -5.07 10.26
N LYS A 179 -17.39 -3.97 10.89
CA LYS A 179 -18.74 -3.42 10.66
C LYS A 179 -18.95 -2.99 9.21
N ILE A 180 -17.97 -2.33 8.60
CA ILE A 180 -18.07 -1.91 7.20
C ILE A 180 -18.08 -3.10 6.24
N LYS A 181 -17.27 -4.13 6.49
CA LYS A 181 -17.31 -5.38 5.71
C LYS A 181 -18.66 -6.08 5.83
N ALA A 182 -19.24 -6.14 7.04
CA ALA A 182 -20.57 -6.69 7.25
C ALA A 182 -21.67 -5.87 6.57
N ILE A 183 -21.57 -4.54 6.55
CA ILE A 183 -22.47 -3.68 5.75
C ILE A 183 -22.33 -3.99 4.27
N HIS A 184 -21.13 -4.09 3.75
CA HIS A 184 -20.86 -4.43 2.35
C HIS A 184 -21.51 -5.78 1.99
N ASP A 185 -21.30 -6.81 2.81
CA ASP A 185 -21.86 -8.14 2.57
C ASP A 185 -23.38 -8.12 2.58
N LEU A 186 -24.01 -7.37 3.51
CA LEU A 186 -25.45 -7.21 3.57
C LEU A 186 -26.00 -6.58 2.27
N ILE A 187 -25.42 -5.48 1.80
CA ILE A 187 -25.93 -4.76 0.61
C ILE A 187 -25.66 -5.51 -0.68
N THR A 188 -24.58 -6.28 -0.77
CA THR A 188 -24.24 -7.07 -1.97
C THR A 188 -25.01 -8.38 -2.05
N ALA A 189 -25.38 -8.97 -0.91
CA ALA A 189 -26.24 -10.16 -0.86
C ALA A 189 -27.73 -9.85 -1.15
N ASN A 190 -28.17 -8.60 -0.92
CA ASN A 190 -29.59 -8.22 -1.02
C ASN A 190 -29.77 -7.03 -1.98
N LEU A 191 -29.40 -7.19 -3.24
CA LEU A 191 -29.39 -6.11 -4.24
C LEU A 191 -30.79 -5.51 -4.54
N GLN A 192 -31.87 -6.23 -4.26
CA GLN A 192 -33.23 -5.76 -4.43
C GLN A 192 -33.70 -4.85 -3.30
N GLU A 193 -33.04 -4.91 -2.15
CA GLU A 193 -33.39 -4.08 -1.01
C GLU A 193 -32.72 -2.70 -1.08
N HIS A 194 -33.42 -1.71 -0.55
CA HIS A 194 -32.94 -0.35 -0.46
C HIS A 194 -32.74 0.01 1.01
N TYR A 195 -31.46 0.10 1.41
CA TYR A 195 -31.06 0.56 2.75
C TYR A 195 -30.69 2.04 2.69
N THR A 196 -31.23 2.84 3.59
CA THR A 196 -30.75 4.20 3.81
C THR A 196 -29.45 4.21 4.59
N MET A 197 -28.68 5.28 4.48
CA MET A 197 -27.44 5.42 5.24
C MET A 197 -27.68 5.46 6.75
N ASP A 198 -28.79 6.06 7.17
CA ASP A 198 -29.17 6.18 8.58
C ASP A 198 -29.56 4.82 9.15
N GLU A 199 -30.35 4.01 8.45
CA GLU A 199 -30.69 2.64 8.83
C GLU A 199 -29.44 1.76 8.99
N LEU A 200 -28.49 1.84 8.06
CA LEU A 200 -27.25 1.10 8.17
C LEU A 200 -26.40 1.57 9.36
N ALA A 201 -26.29 2.87 9.54
CA ALA A 201 -25.53 3.45 10.65
C ALA A 201 -26.10 3.04 12.01
N GLU A 202 -27.42 3.06 12.19
CA GLU A 202 -28.11 2.63 13.37
C GLU A 202 -27.95 1.11 13.60
N ARG A 203 -28.24 0.30 12.58
CA ARG A 203 -28.18 -1.17 12.65
C ARG A 203 -26.81 -1.69 13.04
N PHE A 204 -25.74 -1.07 12.53
CA PHE A 204 -24.35 -1.47 12.81
C PHE A 204 -23.69 -0.66 13.91
N GLN A 205 -24.43 0.24 14.56
CA GLN A 205 -23.93 1.09 15.65
C GLN A 205 -22.61 1.77 15.29
N ILE A 206 -22.59 2.47 14.16
CA ILE A 206 -21.49 3.26 13.65
C ILE A 206 -21.95 4.66 13.31
N SER A 207 -21.13 5.69 13.55
CA SER A 207 -21.48 7.04 13.14
C SER A 207 -21.58 7.15 11.61
N LEU A 208 -22.51 7.96 11.11
CA LEU A 208 -22.71 8.16 9.67
C LEU A 208 -21.42 8.62 8.95
N THR A 209 -20.70 9.55 9.58
CA THR A 209 -19.41 10.05 9.04
C THR A 209 -18.37 8.95 9.04
N GLY A 210 -18.19 8.24 10.16
CA GLY A 210 -17.24 7.14 10.27
C GLY A 210 -17.54 6.01 9.27
N MET A 211 -18.82 5.69 9.05
CA MET A 211 -19.25 4.70 8.06
C MET A 211 -18.87 5.13 6.65
N LYS A 212 -19.19 6.37 6.25
CA LYS A 212 -18.88 6.89 4.90
C LYS A 212 -17.38 6.94 4.64
N THR A 213 -16.61 7.45 5.60
CA THR A 213 -15.15 7.57 5.45
C THR A 213 -14.49 6.22 5.37
N CYS A 214 -14.81 5.31 6.31
CA CYS A 214 -14.23 3.98 6.34
C CYS A 214 -14.64 3.13 5.11
N PHE A 215 -15.89 3.23 4.66
CA PHE A 215 -16.34 2.53 3.46
C PHE A 215 -15.58 3.00 2.20
N LYS A 216 -15.43 4.32 2.04
CA LYS A 216 -14.68 4.89 0.92
C LYS A 216 -13.22 4.45 0.96
N GLU A 217 -12.62 4.40 2.14
CA GLU A 217 -11.24 3.96 2.30
C GLU A 217 -11.06 2.48 1.97
N ILE A 218 -12.00 1.62 2.37
CA ILE A 218 -11.93 0.18 2.09
C ILE A 218 -12.21 -0.13 0.60
N TYR A 219 -13.26 0.47 0.01
CA TYR A 219 -13.77 0.10 -1.30
C TYR A 219 -13.48 1.11 -2.41
N GLY A 220 -12.84 2.24 -2.11
CA GLY A 220 -12.38 3.23 -3.08
C GLY A 220 -13.43 4.22 -3.55
N ASP A 221 -14.69 4.03 -3.20
CA ASP A 221 -15.79 4.84 -3.71
C ASP A 221 -16.83 5.13 -2.60
N SER A 222 -17.66 6.13 -2.83
CA SER A 222 -18.81 6.33 -1.93
C SER A 222 -19.71 5.10 -1.96
N MET A 223 -20.36 4.80 -0.85
CA MET A 223 -21.27 3.63 -0.76
C MET A 223 -22.33 3.67 -1.84
N TYR A 224 -22.89 4.83 -2.15
CA TYR A 224 -23.91 4.98 -3.21
C TYR A 224 -23.34 4.66 -4.59
N SER A 225 -22.19 5.21 -4.96
CA SER A 225 -21.54 4.96 -6.25
C SER A 225 -21.11 3.50 -6.38
N TYR A 226 -20.58 2.93 -5.29
CA TYR A 226 -20.21 1.51 -5.23
C TYR A 226 -21.40 0.59 -5.51
N ILE A 227 -22.52 0.75 -4.78
CA ILE A 227 -23.72 -0.07 -4.93
C ILE A 227 -24.29 0.06 -6.35
N ARG A 228 -24.35 1.28 -6.88
CA ARG A 228 -24.83 1.54 -8.24
C ARG A 228 -24.00 0.79 -9.27
N ARG A 229 -22.68 0.88 -9.20
CA ARG A 229 -21.76 0.17 -10.10
C ARG A 229 -21.88 -1.35 -9.93
N TYR A 230 -21.94 -1.83 -8.70
CA TYR A 230 -22.07 -3.25 -8.39
C TYR A 230 -23.37 -3.84 -8.98
N ARG A 231 -24.51 -3.16 -8.81
CA ARG A 231 -25.79 -3.57 -9.42
C ARG A 231 -25.72 -3.64 -10.95
N MET A 232 -25.04 -2.69 -11.60
CA MET A 232 -24.87 -2.70 -13.06
C MET A 232 -23.99 -3.85 -13.56
N ASN A 233 -23.02 -4.30 -12.76
CA ASN A 233 -22.12 -5.40 -13.14
C ASN A 233 -22.72 -6.78 -12.92
N VAL A 234 -23.77 -6.90 -12.08
CA VAL A 234 -24.42 -8.17 -11.75
C VAL A 234 -25.73 -8.36 -12.54
N ALA A 235 -26.29 -7.30 -13.13
CA ALA A 235 -27.48 -7.34 -13.97
C ALA A 235 -27.19 -7.85 -15.38
#